data_346a103160aff6eed978f30f0cc02ea1
#
_entry.id   346a103160aff6eed978f30f0cc02ea1
#
_cell.length_a   1.000
_cell.length_b   1.000
_cell.length_c   1.000
_cell.angle_alpha   90.00
_cell.angle_beta   90.00
_cell.angle_gamma   90.00
#
_symmetry.space_group_name_H-M   'P 1'
#
loop_
_entity.id
_entity.type
_entity.pdbx_description
1 polymer ?
#
loop_
_entity_poly.entity_id
_entity_poly.type
_entity_poly.pdbx_seq_one_letter_code
_entity_poly.pdbx_strand_id
1 'polypeptide(L)'
;MKLSRTVGLAVAVSLVAGTVAAIAQISGAAPADLTANVVDAAGHLRVPVDYRTLYQALGSWAIAANSGEGSKEMHAVYASPGAIDAYRKTGHFPDGAVLVKEVFATSTNEMTTGTVSHADKLKGWFVMVRDSKGTHPGNPLWGDGWGWSWFDADKPLKTTSTDYHSDCQGCHVPAKTTDWIYVNGYPVLRH
;
A
#
# COMPACT_ATOMS: atom_id res chain seq x y z
N MET A 1 -16.75 -25.25 -88.90
CA MET A 1 -16.64 -23.95 -88.25
C MET A 1 -17.14 -24.10 -86.81
N LYS A 2 -16.28 -24.23 -85.84
CA LYS A 2 -16.63 -24.33 -84.39
C LYS A 2 -16.02 -23.12 -83.68
N LEU A 3 -16.87 -22.25 -83.21
CA LEU A 3 -16.46 -21.15 -82.30
C LEU A 3 -16.30 -21.69 -80.86
N SER A 4 -15.12 -21.52 -80.36
CA SER A 4 -14.82 -21.76 -78.95
C SER A 4 -15.06 -20.47 -78.13
N ARG A 5 -15.92 -20.52 -77.14
CA ARG A 5 -16.14 -19.43 -76.11
C ARG A 5 -15.28 -19.69 -74.94
N THR A 6 -14.30 -18.84 -74.69
CA THR A 6 -13.51 -18.78 -73.43
C THR A 6 -14.27 -17.98 -72.38
N VAL A 7 -14.60 -18.62 -71.26
CA VAL A 7 -15.18 -17.99 -70.08
C VAL A 7 -14.03 -17.54 -69.15
N GLY A 8 -13.88 -16.25 -69.02
CA GLY A 8 -12.94 -15.68 -68.05
C GLY A 8 -13.51 -15.68 -66.62
N LEU A 9 -12.81 -16.32 -65.73
CA LEU A 9 -13.12 -16.34 -64.29
C LEU A 9 -12.46 -15.11 -63.58
N ALA A 10 -13.26 -14.16 -63.17
CA ALA A 10 -12.78 -13.02 -62.34
C ALA A 10 -12.70 -13.44 -60.91
N VAL A 11 -11.49 -13.46 -60.33
CA VAL A 11 -11.25 -13.67 -58.89
C VAL A 11 -11.32 -12.31 -58.20
N ALA A 12 -12.35 -12.12 -57.39
CA ALA A 12 -12.48 -10.96 -56.50
C ALA A 12 -11.63 -11.20 -55.23
N VAL A 13 -10.56 -10.43 -55.07
CA VAL A 13 -9.76 -10.39 -53.83
C VAL A 13 -10.41 -9.43 -52.87
N SER A 14 -11.02 -9.95 -51.78
CA SER A 14 -11.56 -9.16 -50.68
C SER A 14 -10.44 -8.78 -49.72
N LEU A 15 -10.08 -7.49 -49.67
CA LEU A 15 -9.21 -6.94 -48.61
C LEU A 15 -10.00 -6.88 -47.32
N VAL A 16 -9.62 -7.71 -46.35
CA VAL A 16 -10.07 -7.57 -44.93
C VAL A 16 -9.19 -6.51 -44.29
N ALA A 17 -9.74 -5.31 -44.06
CA ALA A 17 -9.10 -4.27 -43.27
C ALA A 17 -9.20 -4.65 -41.79
N GLY A 18 -8.10 -5.16 -41.23
CA GLY A 18 -7.97 -5.41 -39.79
C GLY A 18 -7.91 -4.10 -39.03
N THR A 19 -8.95 -3.80 -38.25
CA THR A 19 -8.93 -2.73 -37.26
C THR A 19 -8.01 -3.15 -36.08
N VAL A 20 -6.82 -2.58 -36.01
CA VAL A 20 -5.95 -2.69 -34.83
C VAL A 20 -6.57 -1.85 -33.72
N ALA A 21 -7.21 -2.49 -32.76
CA ALA A 21 -7.64 -1.81 -31.54
C ALA A 21 -6.39 -1.37 -30.78
N ALA A 22 -6.17 -0.07 -30.71
CA ALA A 22 -5.15 0.52 -29.84
C ALA A 22 -5.60 0.29 -28.38
N ILE A 23 -4.94 -0.63 -27.69
CA ILE A 23 -5.07 -0.77 -26.23
C ILE A 23 -4.39 0.45 -25.64
N ALA A 24 -5.19 1.41 -25.15
CA ALA A 24 -4.68 2.52 -24.36
C ALA A 24 -3.99 1.93 -23.12
N GLN A 25 -2.67 2.01 -23.05
CA GLN A 25 -1.93 1.74 -21.84
C GLN A 25 -2.32 2.80 -20.83
N ILE A 26 -3.02 2.38 -19.77
CA ILE A 26 -3.22 3.22 -18.57
C ILE A 26 -1.82 3.33 -17.97
N SER A 27 -1.12 4.42 -18.26
CA SER A 27 0.10 4.80 -17.56
C SER A 27 -0.31 5.11 -16.11
N GLY A 28 -0.17 4.12 -15.23
CA GLY A 28 -0.26 4.38 -13.80
C GLY A 28 0.79 5.44 -13.42
N ALA A 29 0.41 6.46 -12.68
CA ALA A 29 1.34 7.44 -12.12
C ALA A 29 2.49 6.70 -11.42
N ALA A 30 3.72 7.15 -11.64
CA ALA A 30 4.88 6.54 -11.03
C ALA A 30 4.79 6.62 -9.50
N PRO A 31 5.30 5.61 -8.74
CA PRO A 31 5.27 5.61 -7.28
C PRO A 31 5.82 6.88 -6.63
N ALA A 32 6.72 7.59 -7.30
CA ALA A 32 7.32 8.84 -6.85
C ALA A 32 6.31 9.97 -6.59
N ASP A 33 5.25 10.07 -7.41
CA ASP A 33 4.24 11.14 -7.25
C ASP A 33 3.39 10.96 -5.99
N LEU A 34 3.17 9.72 -5.55
CA LEU A 34 2.44 9.43 -4.32
C LEU A 34 3.25 9.78 -3.08
N THR A 35 4.58 9.61 -3.12
CA THR A 35 5.47 9.95 -2.02
C THR A 35 5.60 11.47 -1.83
N ALA A 36 5.63 12.25 -2.91
CA ALA A 36 5.72 13.72 -2.87
C ALA A 36 4.58 14.37 -2.07
N ASN A 37 3.42 13.70 -1.97
CA ASN A 37 2.28 14.16 -1.17
C ASN A 37 2.35 13.73 0.31
N VAL A 38 3.31 12.88 0.69
CA VAL A 38 3.45 12.31 2.04
C VAL A 38 4.65 12.88 2.77
N VAL A 39 5.69 13.26 2.03
CA VAL A 39 6.96 13.80 2.56
C VAL A 39 7.23 15.15 1.92
N ASP A 40 7.46 16.17 2.74
CA ASP A 40 7.94 17.47 2.21
C ASP A 40 9.47 17.50 2.04
N ALA A 41 9.98 18.58 1.48
CA ALA A 41 11.42 18.74 1.22
C ALA A 41 12.30 18.73 2.49
N ALA A 42 11.72 18.98 3.67
CA ALA A 42 12.39 18.92 4.96
C ALA A 42 12.30 17.52 5.61
N GLY A 43 11.60 16.59 4.97
CA GLY A 43 11.38 15.25 5.48
C GLY A 43 10.26 15.15 6.51
N HIS A 44 9.35 16.12 6.60
CA HIS A 44 8.19 15.98 7.46
C HIS A 44 7.14 15.12 6.76
N LEU A 45 6.67 14.09 7.49
CA LEU A 45 5.64 13.19 7.03
C LEU A 45 4.24 13.73 7.33
N ARG A 46 3.25 13.27 6.56
CA ARG A 46 1.82 13.50 6.79
C ARG A 46 1.03 12.25 6.38
N VAL A 47 -0.20 12.14 6.87
CA VAL A 47 -1.11 11.08 6.42
C VAL A 47 -1.56 11.37 4.99
N PRO A 48 -1.40 10.45 4.01
CA PRO A 48 -1.91 10.66 2.66
C PRO A 48 -3.43 10.74 2.66
N VAL A 49 -4.01 11.70 1.91
CA VAL A 49 -5.45 12.00 1.97
C VAL A 49 -6.29 10.83 1.43
N ASP A 50 -5.87 10.26 0.30
CA ASP A 50 -6.69 9.28 -0.45
C ASP A 50 -6.18 7.83 -0.31
N TYR A 51 -5.41 7.52 0.74
CA TYR A 51 -4.81 6.18 0.86
C TYR A 51 -5.85 5.05 0.89
N ARG A 52 -7.03 5.24 1.47
CA ARG A 52 -8.09 4.22 1.51
C ARG A 52 -8.63 3.82 0.14
N THR A 53 -8.54 4.72 -0.84
CA THR A 53 -9.01 4.48 -2.22
C THR A 53 -7.90 4.15 -3.20
N LEU A 54 -6.69 4.63 -2.94
CA LEU A 54 -5.55 4.49 -3.84
C LEU A 54 -4.58 3.38 -3.44
N TYR A 55 -4.47 3.08 -2.14
CA TYR A 55 -3.51 2.10 -1.65
C TYR A 55 -4.13 0.71 -1.57
N GLN A 56 -3.29 -0.30 -1.67
CA GLN A 56 -3.68 -1.70 -1.55
C GLN A 56 -3.70 -2.12 -0.08
N ALA A 57 -4.73 -2.84 0.35
CA ALA A 57 -4.79 -3.41 1.69
C ALA A 57 -3.73 -4.50 1.85
N LEU A 58 -2.88 -4.38 2.86
CA LEU A 58 -1.92 -5.42 3.25
C LEU A 58 -2.60 -6.49 4.12
N GLY A 59 -3.38 -6.06 5.08
CA GLY A 59 -4.06 -6.91 6.05
C GLY A 59 -4.43 -6.15 7.32
N SER A 60 -4.87 -6.90 8.32
CA SER A 60 -5.32 -6.34 9.60
C SER A 60 -4.79 -7.16 10.78
N TRP A 61 -4.71 -6.49 11.94
CA TRP A 61 -4.35 -7.09 13.21
C TRP A 61 -5.42 -6.76 14.25
N ALA A 62 -5.91 -7.76 14.95
CA ALA A 62 -6.73 -7.59 16.12
C ALA A 62 -5.85 -7.75 17.37
N ILE A 63 -5.74 -6.71 18.18
CA ILE A 63 -5.00 -6.76 19.43
C ILE A 63 -5.94 -7.25 20.51
N ALA A 64 -5.67 -8.42 21.08
CA ALA A 64 -6.52 -9.04 22.07
C ALA A 64 -6.81 -8.11 23.26
N ALA A 65 -8.00 -8.21 23.81
CA ALA A 65 -8.34 -7.55 25.06
C ALA A 65 -7.38 -7.99 26.18
N ASN A 66 -7.13 -7.14 27.16
CA ASN A 66 -6.27 -7.48 28.31
C ASN A 66 -6.91 -8.53 29.22
N SER A 67 -8.25 -8.61 29.20
CA SER A 67 -9.05 -9.61 29.93
C SER A 67 -10.39 -9.78 29.21
N GLY A 68 -11.00 -10.98 29.32
CA GLY A 68 -12.26 -11.30 28.65
C GLY A 68 -12.08 -11.64 27.16
N GLU A 69 -13.17 -11.54 26.43
CA GLU A 69 -13.22 -11.83 25.00
C GLU A 69 -13.06 -10.56 24.14
N GLY A 70 -12.73 -10.77 22.87
CA GLY A 70 -12.64 -9.70 21.89
C GLY A 70 -11.26 -9.05 21.77
N SER A 71 -11.23 -7.87 21.18
CA SER A 71 -10.01 -7.08 20.96
C SER A 71 -10.13 -5.69 21.58
N LYS A 72 -9.00 -5.10 21.98
CA LYS A 72 -8.92 -3.71 22.46
C LYS A 72 -8.58 -2.72 21.37
N GLU A 73 -7.96 -3.20 20.31
CA GLU A 73 -7.63 -2.40 19.12
C GLU A 73 -7.72 -3.24 17.85
N MET A 74 -8.03 -2.58 16.76
CA MET A 74 -7.95 -3.13 15.42
C MET A 74 -7.06 -2.23 14.57
N HIS A 75 -6.11 -2.85 13.89
CA HIS A 75 -5.20 -2.18 12.96
C HIS A 75 -5.52 -2.61 11.53
N ALA A 76 -5.69 -1.66 10.63
CA ALA A 76 -5.77 -1.90 9.20
C ALA A 76 -4.56 -1.28 8.52
N VAL A 77 -3.90 -2.02 7.62
CA VAL A 77 -2.64 -1.59 7.01
C VAL A 77 -2.75 -1.57 5.50
N TYR A 78 -2.26 -0.50 4.92
CA TYR A 78 -2.28 -0.22 3.49
C TYR A 78 -0.89 0.08 2.98
N ALA A 79 -0.60 -0.30 1.73
CA ALA A 79 0.65 0.00 1.04
C ALA A 79 0.38 0.76 -0.25
N SER A 80 1.24 1.70 -0.59
CA SER A 80 1.17 2.46 -1.83
C SER A 80 1.25 1.53 -3.06
N PRO A 81 0.67 1.91 -4.21
CA PRO A 81 0.65 1.11 -5.42
C PRO A 81 2.04 0.60 -5.83
N GLY A 82 2.12 -0.67 -6.21
CA GLY A 82 3.35 -1.33 -6.63
C GLY A 82 4.24 -1.84 -5.48
N ALA A 83 4.02 -1.41 -4.23
CA ALA A 83 4.83 -1.81 -3.08
C ALA A 83 4.72 -3.32 -2.80
N ILE A 84 3.53 -3.90 -2.89
CA ILE A 84 3.28 -5.34 -2.69
C ILE A 84 4.03 -6.16 -3.76
N ASP A 85 3.89 -5.79 -5.03
CA ASP A 85 4.52 -6.51 -6.14
C ASP A 85 6.04 -6.43 -6.08
N ALA A 86 6.60 -5.27 -5.71
CA ALA A 86 8.04 -5.11 -5.53
C ALA A 86 8.53 -5.97 -4.36
N TYR A 87 7.85 -5.94 -3.20
CA TYR A 87 8.21 -6.78 -2.05
C TYR A 87 8.20 -8.27 -2.40
N ARG A 88 7.14 -8.75 -3.05
CA ARG A 88 7.04 -10.16 -3.47
C ARG A 88 8.17 -10.60 -4.40
N LYS A 89 8.68 -9.70 -5.23
CA LYS A 89 9.79 -9.99 -6.17
C LYS A 89 11.16 -9.95 -5.53
N THR A 90 11.38 -9.09 -4.54
CA THR A 90 12.72 -8.75 -4.03
C THR A 90 12.93 -9.05 -2.56
N GLY A 91 11.86 -9.23 -1.76
CA GLY A 91 11.91 -9.29 -0.30
C GLY A 91 12.07 -7.91 0.36
N HIS A 92 12.02 -6.81 -0.42
CA HIS A 92 12.20 -5.46 0.06
C HIS A 92 11.16 -4.51 -0.50
N PHE A 93 10.75 -3.54 0.31
CA PHE A 93 9.92 -2.44 -0.16
C PHE A 93 10.77 -1.48 -1.02
N PRO A 94 10.26 -0.98 -2.15
CA PRO A 94 10.99 -0.03 -2.99
C PRO A 94 11.08 1.34 -2.30
N ASP A 95 12.14 2.11 -2.57
CA ASP A 95 12.27 3.49 -2.10
C ASP A 95 11.04 4.31 -2.52
N GLY A 96 10.53 5.12 -1.60
CA GLY A 96 9.31 5.86 -1.77
C GLY A 96 8.03 5.07 -1.49
N ALA A 97 8.09 3.77 -1.20
CA ALA A 97 6.91 3.04 -0.74
C ALA A 97 6.37 3.64 0.56
N VAL A 98 5.07 3.84 0.62
CA VAL A 98 4.36 4.37 1.78
C VAL A 98 3.51 3.27 2.39
N LEU A 99 3.66 3.07 3.70
CA LEU A 99 2.78 2.19 4.49
C LEU A 99 1.98 3.06 5.45
N VAL A 100 0.67 2.84 5.50
CA VAL A 100 -0.24 3.51 6.42
C VAL A 100 -0.91 2.47 7.28
N LYS A 101 -0.78 2.58 8.60
CA LYS A 101 -1.48 1.73 9.57
C LYS A 101 -2.48 2.57 10.34
N GLU A 102 -3.76 2.32 10.14
CA GLU A 102 -4.84 2.85 10.97
C GLU A 102 -4.89 2.09 12.29
N VAL A 103 -5.12 2.81 13.38
CA VAL A 103 -5.36 2.24 14.70
C VAL A 103 -6.74 2.67 15.18
N PHE A 104 -7.63 1.70 15.39
CA PHE A 104 -8.97 1.92 15.92
C PHE A 104 -9.10 1.35 17.33
N ALA A 105 -9.84 2.04 18.18
CA ALA A 105 -10.51 1.38 19.31
C ALA A 105 -11.54 0.39 18.74
N THR A 106 -11.94 -0.60 19.50
CA THR A 106 -12.91 -1.60 19.08
C THR A 106 -14.15 -1.58 19.95
N SER A 107 -15.26 -1.98 19.34
CA SER A 107 -16.49 -2.36 20.02
C SER A 107 -16.72 -3.85 19.83
N THR A 108 -17.06 -4.58 20.92
CA THR A 108 -17.27 -6.03 20.91
C THR A 108 -18.72 -6.32 21.24
N ASN A 109 -19.39 -7.09 20.41
CA ASN A 109 -20.81 -7.41 20.52
C ASN A 109 -21.08 -8.85 20.11
N GLU A 110 -22.17 -9.44 20.64
CA GLU A 110 -22.73 -10.68 20.13
C GLU A 110 -23.41 -10.45 18.79
N MET A 111 -23.07 -11.31 17.83
CA MET A 111 -23.65 -11.34 16.48
C MET A 111 -24.04 -12.78 16.12
N THR A 112 -24.73 -12.98 14.98
CA THR A 112 -25.10 -14.30 14.49
C THR A 112 -23.93 -15.24 14.25
N THR A 113 -22.73 -14.70 14.06
CA THR A 113 -21.47 -15.43 13.86
C THR A 113 -20.71 -15.69 15.16
N GLY A 114 -21.21 -15.24 16.30
CA GLY A 114 -20.58 -15.28 17.63
C GLY A 114 -20.14 -13.90 18.11
N THR A 115 -19.33 -13.86 19.16
CA THR A 115 -18.75 -12.63 19.71
C THR A 115 -17.80 -12.01 18.70
N VAL A 116 -18.05 -10.77 18.27
CA VAL A 116 -17.29 -10.08 17.23
C VAL A 116 -16.80 -8.74 17.73
N SER A 117 -15.52 -8.42 17.47
CA SER A 117 -14.98 -7.08 17.62
C SER A 117 -14.88 -6.41 16.26
N HIS A 118 -15.31 -5.15 16.17
CA HIS A 118 -15.18 -4.35 14.95
C HIS A 118 -14.56 -3.00 15.26
N ALA A 119 -13.98 -2.35 14.24
CA ALA A 119 -13.43 -1.01 14.35
C ALA A 119 -14.52 -0.02 14.81
N ASP A 120 -14.19 0.81 15.79
CA ASP A 120 -15.03 1.85 16.32
C ASP A 120 -14.34 3.22 16.10
N LYS A 121 -13.85 3.87 17.13
CA LYS A 121 -13.23 5.18 17.05
C LYS A 121 -11.79 5.09 16.53
N LEU A 122 -11.49 5.83 15.46
CA LEU A 122 -10.12 6.00 14.99
C LEU A 122 -9.29 6.73 16.06
N LYS A 123 -8.16 6.15 16.44
CA LYS A 123 -7.18 6.72 17.37
C LYS A 123 -6.11 7.53 16.64
N GLY A 124 -5.70 7.08 15.45
CA GLY A 124 -4.69 7.73 14.64
C GLY A 124 -4.05 6.79 13.63
N TRP A 125 -2.91 7.23 13.11
CA TRP A 125 -2.16 6.52 12.08
C TRP A 125 -0.68 6.43 12.39
N PHE A 126 -0.08 5.28 12.10
CA PHE A 126 1.35 5.22 11.81
C PHE A 126 1.55 5.35 10.30
N VAL A 127 2.51 6.17 9.91
CA VAL A 127 2.95 6.31 8.52
C VAL A 127 4.44 6.00 8.45
N MET A 128 4.81 5.10 7.54
CA MET A 128 6.19 4.78 7.24
C MET A 128 6.47 5.03 5.76
N VAL A 129 7.64 5.61 5.45
CA VAL A 129 8.09 5.87 4.07
C VAL A 129 9.46 5.25 3.87
N ARG A 130 9.59 4.40 2.86
CA ARG A 130 10.84 3.71 2.56
C ARG A 130 11.90 4.67 2.04
N ASP A 131 13.08 4.64 2.63
CA ASP A 131 14.25 5.45 2.28
C ASP A 131 15.55 4.66 2.52
N SER A 132 15.86 3.71 1.65
CA SER A 132 17.08 2.90 1.79
C SER A 132 18.37 3.70 1.59
N LYS A 133 18.25 4.90 0.99
CA LYS A 133 19.39 5.77 0.66
C LYS A 133 19.73 6.78 1.76
N GLY A 134 18.87 6.94 2.77
CA GLY A 134 19.07 7.90 3.84
C GLY A 134 19.04 9.36 3.33
N THR A 135 17.99 9.72 2.60
CA THR A 135 17.89 11.04 1.94
C THR A 135 17.59 12.18 2.91
N HIS A 136 17.28 11.88 4.18
CA HIS A 136 16.98 12.85 5.23
C HIS A 136 17.98 12.75 6.41
N PRO A 137 19.30 12.95 6.18
CA PRO A 137 20.29 12.83 7.23
C PRO A 137 20.08 13.86 8.33
N GLY A 138 20.18 13.44 9.59
CA GLY A 138 20.00 14.32 10.76
C GLY A 138 18.55 14.59 11.16
N ASN A 139 17.55 14.12 10.41
CA ASN A 139 16.17 14.19 10.83
C ASN A 139 15.86 13.00 11.78
N PRO A 140 15.45 13.26 13.06
CA PRO A 140 15.29 12.22 14.06
C PRO A 140 14.13 11.24 13.78
N LEU A 141 13.29 11.51 12.79
CA LEU A 141 12.23 10.60 12.36
C LEU A 141 12.66 9.68 11.21
N TRP A 142 13.91 9.75 10.75
CA TRP A 142 14.42 8.95 9.63
C TRP A 142 15.63 8.11 10.04
N GLY A 143 15.53 6.82 9.80
CA GLY A 143 16.62 5.89 10.04
C GLY A 143 16.21 4.45 9.77
N ASP A 144 17.18 3.54 9.81
CA ASP A 144 16.98 2.12 9.48
C ASP A 144 16.30 1.88 8.12
N GLY A 145 16.47 2.83 7.18
CA GLY A 145 15.90 2.76 5.83
C GLY A 145 14.45 3.19 5.72
N TRP A 146 13.91 3.86 6.73
CA TRP A 146 12.52 4.33 6.77
C TRP A 146 12.42 5.72 7.39
N GLY A 147 11.36 6.47 6.98
CA GLY A 147 10.78 7.55 7.76
C GLY A 147 9.65 6.99 8.62
N TRP A 148 9.50 7.49 9.86
CA TRP A 148 8.61 6.95 10.88
C TRP A 148 7.80 8.06 11.53
N SER A 149 6.48 7.90 11.62
CA SER A 149 5.64 8.90 12.28
C SER A 149 4.34 8.32 12.81
N TRP A 150 3.88 8.84 13.96
CA TRP A 150 2.53 8.68 14.47
C TRP A 150 1.76 9.99 14.34
N PHE A 151 0.47 9.90 14.03
CA PHE A 151 -0.47 11.02 13.91
C PHE A 151 -1.72 10.73 14.72
N ASP A 152 -2.15 11.67 15.56
CA ASP A 152 -3.43 11.60 16.23
C ASP A 152 -4.57 11.81 15.21
N ALA A 153 -5.74 11.20 15.47
CA ALA A 153 -6.87 11.23 14.54
C ALA A 153 -7.38 12.63 14.19
N ASP A 154 -7.17 13.60 15.08
CA ASP A 154 -7.53 15.01 14.90
C ASP A 154 -6.40 15.85 14.27
N LYS A 155 -5.20 15.25 14.02
CA LYS A 155 -4.01 15.97 13.53
C LYS A 155 -3.27 15.21 12.41
N PRO A 156 -3.92 14.90 11.27
CA PRO A 156 -3.32 14.09 10.21
C PRO A 156 -2.13 14.73 9.48
N LEU A 157 -1.91 16.03 9.68
CA LEU A 157 -0.83 16.78 9.04
C LEU A 157 0.36 17.08 9.97
N LYS A 158 0.24 16.76 11.26
CA LYS A 158 1.26 17.04 12.26
C LYS A 158 1.56 15.81 13.09
N THR A 159 2.74 15.22 12.90
CA THR A 159 3.20 14.10 13.72
C THR A 159 3.38 14.52 15.18
N THR A 160 3.13 13.60 16.10
CA THR A 160 3.50 13.71 17.52
C THR A 160 4.76 12.90 17.85
N SER A 161 5.28 12.12 16.88
CA SER A 161 6.59 11.48 17.03
C SER A 161 7.72 12.51 17.02
N THR A 162 8.73 12.29 17.85
CA THR A 162 9.86 13.19 18.02
C THR A 162 11.20 12.55 17.67
N ASP A 163 11.34 11.25 17.91
CA ASP A 163 12.53 10.46 17.58
C ASP A 163 12.08 9.01 17.32
N TYR A 164 12.42 8.47 16.13
CA TYR A 164 12.01 7.12 15.76
C TYR A 164 12.62 6.03 16.66
N HIS A 165 13.79 6.25 17.25
CA HIS A 165 14.42 5.28 18.14
C HIS A 165 13.57 5.06 19.42
N SER A 166 13.07 6.16 20.01
CA SER A 166 12.23 6.08 21.21
C SER A 166 10.79 5.69 20.91
N ASP A 167 10.25 6.19 19.79
CA ASP A 167 8.81 6.16 19.53
C ASP A 167 8.36 4.96 18.67
N CYS A 168 9.28 4.37 17.85
CA CYS A 168 8.91 3.40 16.83
C CYS A 168 9.79 2.14 16.80
N GLN A 169 11.11 2.31 16.80
CA GLN A 169 12.09 1.27 16.52
C GLN A 169 11.95 0.04 17.42
N GLY A 170 11.79 0.25 18.73
CA GLY A 170 11.74 -0.84 19.71
C GLY A 170 10.68 -1.89 19.39
N CYS A 171 9.49 -1.46 18.92
CA CYS A 171 8.43 -2.36 18.49
C CYS A 171 8.74 -3.08 17.17
N HIS A 172 9.62 -2.52 16.33
CA HIS A 172 9.93 -3.07 15.00
C HIS A 172 11.20 -3.91 14.94
N VAL A 173 12.07 -3.88 15.97
CA VAL A 173 13.30 -4.70 16.05
C VAL A 173 13.07 -6.18 15.72
N PRO A 174 12.00 -6.87 16.20
CA PRO A 174 11.80 -8.28 15.85
C PRO A 174 11.54 -8.53 14.36
N ALA A 175 11.13 -7.50 13.60
CA ALA A 175 10.87 -7.57 12.18
C ALA A 175 12.01 -6.99 11.31
N LYS A 176 13.19 -6.73 11.89
CA LYS A 176 14.33 -6.14 11.18
C LYS A 176 14.75 -6.93 9.94
N THR A 177 14.71 -8.24 10.00
CA THR A 177 15.10 -9.14 8.88
C THR A 177 14.09 -9.17 7.73
N THR A 178 12.91 -8.66 7.93
CA THR A 178 11.83 -8.55 6.95
C THR A 178 11.53 -7.08 6.62
N ASP A 179 12.61 -6.31 6.46
CA ASP A 179 12.54 -4.89 6.10
C ASP A 179 11.80 -4.03 7.17
N TRP A 180 11.92 -4.42 8.45
CA TRP A 180 11.27 -3.81 9.61
C TRP A 180 9.74 -3.95 9.63
N ILE A 181 9.15 -4.82 8.80
CA ILE A 181 7.70 -5.00 8.67
C ILE A 181 7.31 -6.42 9.11
N TYR A 182 6.25 -6.54 9.89
CA TYR A 182 5.68 -7.81 10.36
C TYR A 182 4.92 -8.53 9.25
N VAL A 183 5.65 -8.97 8.22
CA VAL A 183 5.10 -9.56 6.99
C VAL A 183 4.26 -10.81 7.22
N ASN A 184 4.49 -11.54 8.31
CA ASN A 184 3.75 -12.76 8.64
C ASN A 184 2.23 -12.51 8.81
N GLY A 185 1.84 -11.31 9.22
CA GLY A 185 0.46 -10.88 9.36
C GLY A 185 -0.18 -10.37 8.08
N TYR A 186 0.57 -10.34 6.97
CA TYR A 186 0.11 -9.79 5.70
C TYR A 186 0.10 -10.87 4.60
N PRO A 187 -1.02 -11.61 4.42
CA PRO A 187 -1.09 -12.72 3.46
C PRO A 187 -0.68 -12.36 2.04
N VAL A 188 -0.96 -11.11 1.62
CA VAL A 188 -0.64 -10.62 0.28
C VAL A 188 0.87 -10.48 0.01
N LEU A 189 1.73 -10.43 1.04
CA LEU A 189 3.19 -10.38 0.92
C LEU A 189 3.85 -11.77 0.86
N ARG A 190 3.09 -12.82 1.20
CA ARG A 190 3.59 -14.20 1.15
C ARG A 190 3.50 -14.77 -0.26
N HIS A 191 4.45 -15.64 -0.60
CA HIS A 191 4.44 -16.45 -1.82
C HIS A 191 3.60 -17.71 -1.63
#